data_c113dc3802b884ad84191afa5b6f69f3
#
_entry.id   c113dc3802b884ad84191afa5b6f69f3
#
_cell.length_a   1.000
_cell.length_b   1.000
_cell.length_c   1.000
_cell.angle_alpha   90.00
_cell.angle_beta   90.00
_cell.angle_gamma   90.00
#
_symmetry.space_group_name_H-M   'P 1'
#
loop_
_entity.id
_entity.type
_entity.pdbx_description
1 polymer ?
#
loop_
_entity_poly.entity_id
_entity_poly.type
_entity_poly.pdbx_seq_one_letter_code
_entity_poly.pdbx_strand_id
1 'polypeptide(L)'
;MANTDVIGYYQNEARACFAVLHYVSGSLLDKEYEILSPADDPQEAVSALVKQFYLARGTAPKIILTPFELEDAELFSALLQQKLNKKVLIRMPQRGDNVRLVELAHKNAREEAERITTRAERRTGTLGALADMLHLPDIPHRMESYDISNLAGTDIVASMVVFQDGRPLKSAYKRFRVEGLTDQDDYASMHQVLLRRLTHYVQQDAGFSEHPDVLLIDGGVEHTKVAEDVLQTLGLDIPAYGMVKDDKHRTRALVTAAGDEIAISAVPSVFALIGTIQEETHRFAITYQRALRSRRMKKSGLEDIPGIGEKRRQALLKKFRSVKAISQAERSQLEQVLPASAALAVYQHFHPKEGGQTPCASSQEPPEASR
;
A
#
# COMPACT_ATOMS: atom_id res chain seq x y z
N MET A 1 43.70 -2.32 -29.20
CA MET A 1 43.09 -1.59 -28.09
C MET A 1 43.92 -1.76 -26.85
N ALA A 2 44.03 -0.74 -26.00
CA ALA A 2 44.75 -0.86 -24.72
C ALA A 2 43.93 -1.73 -23.73
N ASN A 3 44.64 -2.41 -22.82
CA ASN A 3 43.98 -3.13 -21.71
C ASN A 3 43.17 -2.12 -20.90
N THR A 4 41.86 -2.42 -20.70
CA THR A 4 40.88 -1.51 -20.13
C THR A 4 40.07 -2.27 -19.11
N ASP A 5 39.96 -1.74 -17.90
CA ASP A 5 38.96 -2.18 -16.91
C ASP A 5 37.79 -1.23 -16.91
N VAL A 6 36.60 -1.79 -16.80
CA VAL A 6 35.35 -1.03 -16.79
C VAL A 6 34.64 -1.31 -15.48
N ILE A 7 34.44 -0.26 -14.70
CA ILE A 7 33.81 -0.34 -13.39
C ILE A 7 32.30 -0.20 -13.57
N GLY A 8 31.57 -1.11 -12.97
CA GLY A 8 30.13 -1.04 -12.78
C GLY A 8 29.80 -0.96 -11.30
N TYR A 9 28.74 -0.25 -10.97
CA TYR A 9 28.20 -0.19 -9.63
C TYR A 9 26.68 -0.15 -9.68
N TYR A 10 26.05 -0.91 -8.83
CA TYR A 10 24.61 -0.90 -8.62
C TYR A 10 24.30 -1.22 -7.17
N GLN A 11 23.27 -0.58 -6.61
CA GLN A 11 22.74 -0.92 -5.30
C GLN A 11 21.20 -0.91 -5.30
N ASN A 12 20.62 -1.75 -4.47
CA ASN A 12 19.24 -1.73 -4.04
C ASN A 12 19.19 -1.53 -2.51
N GLU A 13 18.03 -1.60 -1.91
CA GLU A 13 17.83 -1.37 -0.47
C GLU A 13 18.54 -2.42 0.44
N ALA A 14 18.97 -3.55 -0.11
CA ALA A 14 19.55 -4.63 0.66
C ALA A 14 21.03 -4.87 0.34
N ARG A 15 21.46 -4.65 -0.90
CA ARG A 15 22.79 -5.03 -1.40
C ARG A 15 23.34 -4.02 -2.40
N ALA A 16 24.65 -3.88 -2.39
CA ALA A 16 25.40 -3.23 -3.45
C ALA A 16 26.33 -4.24 -4.15
N CYS A 17 26.61 -4.01 -5.43
CA CYS A 17 27.57 -4.76 -6.22
C CYS A 17 28.53 -3.82 -6.92
N PHE A 18 29.80 -3.98 -6.64
CA PHE A 18 30.90 -3.40 -7.38
C PHE A 18 31.39 -4.44 -8.37
N ALA A 19 31.42 -4.10 -9.66
CA ALA A 19 31.82 -4.99 -10.74
C ALA A 19 33.01 -4.41 -11.50
N VAL A 20 33.96 -5.28 -11.85
CA VAL A 20 35.09 -4.93 -12.71
C VAL A 20 35.09 -5.86 -13.93
N LEU A 21 34.91 -5.28 -15.12
CA LEU A 21 34.98 -6.00 -16.39
C LEU A 21 36.35 -5.78 -17.03
N HIS A 22 37.14 -6.84 -17.18
CA HIS A 22 38.50 -6.79 -17.72
C HIS A 22 38.52 -6.99 -19.22
N TYR A 23 38.90 -5.97 -19.97
CA TYR A 23 39.05 -6.01 -21.43
C TYR A 23 40.53 -6.07 -21.82
N VAL A 24 40.89 -7.03 -22.65
CA VAL A 24 42.21 -7.17 -23.26
C VAL A 24 42.02 -7.13 -24.78
N SER A 25 42.74 -6.23 -25.46
CA SER A 25 42.68 -6.08 -26.92
C SER A 25 41.24 -5.92 -27.47
N GLY A 26 40.32 -5.33 -26.68
CA GLY A 26 38.93 -5.11 -27.04
C GLY A 26 37.97 -6.25 -26.77
N SER A 27 38.44 -7.39 -26.28
CA SER A 27 37.61 -8.55 -25.86
C SER A 27 37.50 -8.60 -24.38
N LEU A 28 36.30 -8.94 -23.87
CA LEU A 28 36.06 -9.19 -22.44
C LEU A 28 36.76 -10.49 -22.04
N LEU A 29 37.73 -10.39 -21.13
CA LEU A 29 38.51 -11.52 -20.65
C LEU A 29 37.91 -12.13 -19.38
N ASP A 30 37.53 -11.27 -18.41
CA ASP A 30 37.11 -11.72 -17.08
C ASP A 30 36.15 -10.67 -16.44
N LYS A 31 35.44 -11.12 -15.41
CA LYS A 31 34.53 -10.32 -14.59
C LYS A 31 34.74 -10.62 -13.12
N GLU A 32 34.99 -9.60 -12.34
CA GLU A 32 35.06 -9.68 -10.89
C GLU A 32 33.91 -8.93 -10.24
N TYR A 33 33.37 -9.48 -9.16
CA TYR A 33 32.28 -8.89 -8.41
C TYR A 33 32.60 -8.85 -6.92
N GLU A 34 32.29 -7.73 -6.29
CA GLU A 34 32.32 -7.60 -4.85
C GLU A 34 30.95 -7.19 -4.35
N ILE A 35 30.41 -7.94 -3.38
CA ILE A 35 29.07 -7.71 -2.81
C ILE A 35 29.23 -7.02 -1.48
N LEU A 36 28.49 -5.93 -1.33
CA LEU A 36 28.62 -4.98 -0.24
C LEU A 36 27.24 -4.61 0.31
N SER A 37 27.24 -3.94 1.46
CA SER A 37 26.06 -3.19 1.92
C SER A 37 25.85 -1.93 1.07
N PRO A 38 24.61 -1.44 0.90
CA PRO A 38 24.34 -0.18 0.24
C PRO A 38 25.11 0.96 0.92
N ALA A 39 25.54 1.94 0.13
CA ALA A 39 26.22 3.14 0.61
C ALA A 39 25.28 4.35 0.52
N ASP A 40 25.41 5.30 1.45
CA ASP A 40 24.65 6.56 1.42
C ASP A 40 25.05 7.41 0.21
N ASP A 41 26.36 7.46 -0.11
CA ASP A 41 26.90 8.12 -1.30
C ASP A 41 27.56 7.09 -2.24
N PRO A 42 26.89 6.70 -3.34
CA PRO A 42 27.44 5.77 -4.33
C PRO A 42 28.71 6.26 -5.02
N GLN A 43 28.87 7.58 -5.21
CA GLN A 43 30.04 8.16 -5.87
C GLN A 43 31.27 8.02 -4.97
N GLU A 44 31.14 8.36 -3.70
CA GLU A 44 32.21 8.22 -2.71
C GLU A 44 32.58 6.74 -2.54
N ALA A 45 31.59 5.86 -2.42
CA ALA A 45 31.79 4.42 -2.30
C ALA A 45 32.57 3.86 -3.49
N VAL A 46 32.23 4.20 -4.72
CA VAL A 46 32.94 3.77 -5.93
C VAL A 46 34.37 4.30 -5.93
N SER A 47 34.59 5.56 -5.53
CA SER A 47 35.93 6.16 -5.42
C SER A 47 36.80 5.37 -4.46
N ALA A 48 36.28 5.03 -3.27
CA ALA A 48 37.00 4.26 -2.27
C ALA A 48 37.29 2.82 -2.76
N LEU A 49 36.30 2.15 -3.35
CA LEU A 49 36.43 0.78 -3.86
C LEU A 49 37.44 0.66 -5.00
N VAL A 50 37.43 1.60 -5.96
CA VAL A 50 38.42 1.63 -7.04
C VAL A 50 39.84 1.76 -6.49
N LYS A 51 40.05 2.66 -5.53
CA LYS A 51 41.35 2.84 -4.89
C LYS A 51 41.79 1.58 -4.14
N GLN A 52 40.92 1.01 -3.31
CA GLN A 52 41.18 -0.21 -2.56
C GLN A 52 41.50 -1.37 -3.49
N PHE A 53 40.69 -1.59 -4.52
CA PHE A 53 40.87 -2.69 -5.48
C PHE A 53 42.23 -2.69 -6.14
N TYR A 54 42.69 -1.56 -6.73
CA TYR A 54 43.94 -1.50 -7.43
C TYR A 54 45.16 -1.44 -6.51
N LEU A 55 45.04 -0.87 -5.31
CA LEU A 55 46.10 -0.88 -4.31
C LEU A 55 46.32 -2.28 -3.75
N ALA A 56 45.27 -3.04 -3.49
CA ALA A 56 45.37 -4.40 -3.01
C ALA A 56 45.91 -5.38 -4.08
N ARG A 57 45.48 -5.20 -5.34
CA ARG A 57 45.84 -6.06 -6.46
C ARG A 57 47.30 -5.90 -6.92
N GLY A 58 47.90 -4.74 -6.72
CA GLY A 58 49.26 -4.46 -7.12
C GLY A 58 49.51 -4.45 -8.66
N THR A 59 48.43 -4.47 -9.45
CA THR A 59 48.45 -4.36 -10.93
C THR A 59 47.31 -3.52 -11.41
N ALA A 60 47.48 -2.79 -12.52
CA ALA A 60 46.42 -1.99 -13.11
C ALA A 60 46.50 -2.03 -14.66
N PRO A 61 45.38 -1.85 -15.38
CA PRO A 61 45.33 -1.70 -16.84
C PRO A 61 45.85 -0.32 -17.27
N LYS A 62 45.89 -0.09 -18.59
CA LYS A 62 46.21 1.24 -19.09
C LYS A 62 45.07 2.26 -18.91
N ILE A 63 43.82 1.77 -18.95
CA ILE A 63 42.61 2.60 -18.84
C ILE A 63 41.67 1.99 -17.81
N ILE A 64 41.15 2.82 -16.93
CA ILE A 64 40.05 2.49 -16.03
C ILE A 64 38.89 3.42 -16.38
N LEU A 65 37.75 2.84 -16.76
CA LEU A 65 36.51 3.56 -17.01
C LEU A 65 35.61 3.44 -15.80
N THR A 66 35.10 4.56 -15.29
CA THR A 66 34.31 4.65 -14.08
C THR A 66 32.89 5.15 -14.35
N PRO A 67 31.86 4.74 -13.59
CA PRO A 67 30.50 5.22 -13.74
C PRO A 67 30.31 6.65 -13.22
N PHE A 68 31.21 7.10 -12.34
CA PHE A 68 31.21 8.45 -11.74
C PHE A 68 32.56 9.12 -11.98
N GLU A 69 32.57 10.44 -11.90
CA GLU A 69 33.81 11.21 -11.89
C GLU A 69 34.47 11.04 -10.52
N LEU A 70 35.72 10.64 -10.49
CA LEU A 70 36.49 10.52 -9.26
C LEU A 70 37.21 11.83 -9.00
N GLU A 71 36.93 12.48 -7.88
CA GLU A 71 37.53 13.80 -7.51
C GLU A 71 39.07 13.76 -7.54
N ASP A 72 39.67 12.66 -7.08
CA ASP A 72 41.13 12.47 -6.97
C ASP A 72 41.71 11.65 -8.14
N ALA A 73 41.03 11.54 -9.28
CA ALA A 73 41.44 10.65 -10.38
C ALA A 73 42.90 10.88 -10.83
N GLU A 74 43.32 12.14 -10.94
CA GLU A 74 44.70 12.52 -11.36
C GLU A 74 45.73 12.12 -10.30
N LEU A 75 45.43 12.40 -9.02
CA LEU A 75 46.29 12.06 -7.90
C LEU A 75 46.44 10.54 -7.74
N PHE A 76 45.32 9.81 -7.89
CA PHE A 76 45.34 8.36 -7.84
C PHE A 76 46.08 7.74 -9.03
N SER A 77 45.92 8.31 -10.24
CA SER A 77 46.69 7.92 -11.42
C SER A 77 48.20 8.09 -11.22
N ALA A 78 48.62 9.23 -10.63
CA ALA A 78 50.03 9.49 -10.30
C ALA A 78 50.57 8.49 -9.24
N LEU A 79 49.76 8.17 -8.21
CA LEU A 79 50.10 7.17 -7.23
C LEU A 79 50.30 5.76 -7.83
N LEU A 80 49.39 5.34 -8.72
CA LEU A 80 49.52 4.08 -9.45
C LEU A 80 50.72 4.08 -10.38
N GLN A 81 51.04 5.18 -11.03
CA GLN A 81 52.26 5.33 -11.86
C GLN A 81 53.50 5.18 -11.02
N GLN A 82 53.57 5.77 -9.86
CA GLN A 82 54.71 5.65 -8.94
C GLN A 82 54.88 4.21 -8.44
N LYS A 83 53.78 3.58 -8.01
CA LYS A 83 53.82 2.21 -7.43
C LYS A 83 54.03 1.10 -8.46
N LEU A 84 53.41 1.20 -9.65
CA LEU A 84 53.33 0.14 -10.64
C LEU A 84 54.22 0.43 -11.85
N ASN A 85 54.90 1.56 -11.91
CA ASN A 85 55.73 2.03 -13.02
C ASN A 85 54.96 1.99 -14.38
N LYS A 86 53.65 2.26 -14.32
CA LYS A 86 52.74 2.27 -15.49
C LYS A 86 51.83 3.48 -15.44
N LYS A 87 51.74 4.19 -16.56
CA LYS A 87 50.74 5.27 -16.68
C LYS A 87 49.34 4.66 -16.79
N VAL A 88 48.46 4.99 -15.87
CA VAL A 88 47.06 4.58 -15.82
C VAL A 88 46.16 5.79 -16.05
N LEU A 89 45.25 5.71 -17.02
CA LEU A 89 44.27 6.73 -17.28
C LEU A 89 42.94 6.36 -16.65
N ILE A 90 42.47 7.15 -15.70
CA ILE A 90 41.17 6.96 -15.01
C ILE A 90 40.21 8.04 -15.51
N ARG A 91 39.05 7.66 -16.00
CA ARG A 91 38.06 8.63 -16.50
C ARG A 91 36.62 8.09 -16.50
N MET A 92 35.68 8.99 -16.34
CA MET A 92 34.27 8.79 -16.66
C MET A 92 34.06 9.12 -18.14
N PRO A 93 33.63 8.18 -19.00
CA PRO A 93 33.40 8.44 -20.42
C PRO A 93 32.12 9.23 -20.63
N GLN A 94 32.15 10.24 -21.50
CA GLN A 94 30.99 11.10 -21.80
C GLN A 94 30.32 10.75 -23.14
N ARG A 95 31.00 10.02 -24.05
CA ARG A 95 30.51 9.70 -25.40
C ARG A 95 31.12 8.42 -25.96
N GLY A 96 30.41 7.84 -26.94
CA GLY A 96 30.90 6.73 -27.77
C GLY A 96 30.86 5.38 -27.06
N ASP A 97 31.62 4.42 -27.59
CA ASP A 97 31.57 3.02 -27.17
C ASP A 97 31.97 2.79 -25.70
N ASN A 98 32.81 3.69 -25.16
CA ASN A 98 33.20 3.58 -23.75
C ASN A 98 32.01 3.80 -22.76
N VAL A 99 31.05 4.66 -23.14
CA VAL A 99 29.80 4.83 -22.35
C VAL A 99 29.02 3.52 -22.32
N ARG A 100 28.87 2.87 -23.48
CA ARG A 100 28.19 1.57 -23.59
C ARG A 100 28.87 0.48 -22.75
N LEU A 101 30.20 0.53 -22.64
CA LEU A 101 30.94 -0.42 -21.78
C LEU A 101 30.62 -0.18 -20.30
N VAL A 102 30.54 1.07 -19.85
CA VAL A 102 30.15 1.41 -18.46
C VAL A 102 28.69 1.02 -18.19
N GLU A 103 27.78 1.28 -19.14
CA GLU A 103 26.38 0.82 -19.04
C GLU A 103 26.30 -0.72 -18.93
N LEU A 104 27.12 -1.44 -19.71
CA LEU A 104 27.21 -2.90 -19.63
C LEU A 104 27.73 -3.37 -18.27
N ALA A 105 28.77 -2.70 -17.74
CA ALA A 105 29.30 -3.02 -16.40
C ALA A 105 28.27 -2.74 -15.31
N HIS A 106 27.55 -1.62 -15.40
CA HIS A 106 26.41 -1.33 -14.49
C HIS A 106 25.33 -2.39 -14.56
N LYS A 107 24.94 -2.82 -15.78
CA LYS A 107 23.95 -3.89 -15.98
C LYS A 107 24.42 -5.21 -15.34
N ASN A 108 25.70 -5.57 -15.51
CA ASN A 108 26.26 -6.77 -14.88
C ASN A 108 26.24 -6.67 -13.34
N ALA A 109 26.62 -5.52 -12.78
CA ALA A 109 26.53 -5.28 -11.34
C ALA A 109 25.10 -5.43 -10.82
N ARG A 110 24.11 -4.89 -11.57
CA ARG A 110 22.69 -5.01 -11.24
C ARG A 110 22.22 -6.46 -11.27
N GLU A 111 22.50 -7.19 -12.34
CA GLU A 111 22.09 -8.60 -12.47
C GLU A 111 22.65 -9.45 -11.33
N GLU A 112 23.89 -9.22 -10.92
CA GLU A 112 24.53 -9.94 -9.82
C GLU A 112 23.90 -9.58 -8.45
N ALA A 113 23.73 -8.28 -8.14
CA ALA A 113 23.08 -7.85 -6.92
C ALA A 113 21.66 -8.40 -6.79
N GLU A 114 20.86 -8.32 -7.87
CA GLU A 114 19.50 -8.83 -7.91
C GLU A 114 19.45 -10.35 -7.77
N ARG A 115 20.39 -11.06 -8.34
CA ARG A 115 20.50 -12.52 -8.28
C ARG A 115 20.67 -13.04 -6.86
N ILE A 116 21.49 -12.37 -6.08
CA ILE A 116 21.81 -12.79 -4.70
C ILE A 116 20.86 -12.22 -3.64
N THR A 117 20.12 -11.16 -3.96
CA THR A 117 19.20 -10.55 -3.01
C THR A 117 17.94 -11.39 -2.82
N THR A 118 17.74 -11.91 -1.62
CA THR A 118 16.53 -12.67 -1.30
C THR A 118 15.31 -11.75 -1.14
N ARG A 119 14.10 -12.33 -1.26
CA ARG A 119 12.85 -11.57 -1.01
C ARG A 119 12.75 -11.04 0.43
N ALA A 120 13.37 -11.73 1.38
CA ALA A 120 13.40 -11.30 2.78
C ALA A 120 14.31 -10.09 2.95
N GLU A 121 15.54 -10.14 2.40
CA GLU A 121 16.48 -9.02 2.43
C GLU A 121 15.94 -7.78 1.75
N ARG A 122 15.30 -7.93 0.58
CA ARG A 122 14.62 -6.78 -0.10
C ARG A 122 13.59 -6.11 0.77
N ARG A 123 12.76 -6.91 1.49
CA ARG A 123 11.76 -6.33 2.39
C ARG A 123 12.39 -5.61 3.57
N THR A 124 13.38 -6.22 4.22
CA THR A 124 14.10 -5.59 5.32
C THR A 124 14.77 -4.30 4.85
N GLY A 125 15.41 -4.30 3.68
CA GLY A 125 15.98 -3.10 3.08
C GLY A 125 14.94 -2.03 2.77
N THR A 126 13.77 -2.41 2.24
CA THR A 126 12.65 -1.47 2.01
C THR A 126 12.14 -0.85 3.31
N LEU A 127 12.00 -1.65 4.37
CA LEU A 127 11.57 -1.14 5.68
C LEU A 127 12.64 -0.25 6.33
N GLY A 128 13.93 -0.56 6.13
CA GLY A 128 15.04 0.29 6.55
C GLY A 128 15.00 1.63 5.83
N ALA A 129 14.88 1.64 4.50
CA ALA A 129 14.73 2.87 3.73
C ALA A 129 13.49 3.69 4.13
N LEU A 130 12.38 3.03 4.50
CA LEU A 130 11.22 3.71 5.06
C LEU A 130 11.54 4.33 6.42
N ALA A 131 12.24 3.61 7.31
CA ALA A 131 12.66 4.13 8.61
C ALA A 131 13.53 5.38 8.47
N ASP A 132 14.51 5.35 7.56
CA ASP A 132 15.39 6.50 7.29
C ASP A 132 14.60 7.72 6.77
N MET A 133 13.66 7.50 5.83
CA MET A 133 12.82 8.57 5.29
C MET A 133 11.89 9.19 6.33
N LEU A 134 11.42 8.40 7.29
CA LEU A 134 10.53 8.84 8.36
C LEU A 134 11.28 9.24 9.65
N HIS A 135 12.60 9.16 9.64
CA HIS A 135 13.47 9.39 10.80
C HIS A 135 13.08 8.58 12.03
N LEU A 136 12.69 7.30 11.79
CA LEU A 136 12.34 6.38 12.88
C LEU A 136 13.60 5.87 13.58
N PRO A 137 13.55 5.62 14.89
CA PRO A 137 14.70 5.06 15.62
C PRO A 137 15.03 3.62 15.20
N ASP A 138 14.02 2.86 14.80
CA ASP A 138 14.14 1.45 14.42
C ASP A 138 13.31 1.14 13.17
N ILE A 139 13.60 -0.01 12.55
CA ILE A 139 12.84 -0.52 11.41
C ILE A 139 11.40 -0.84 11.85
N PRO A 140 10.36 -0.29 11.18
CA PRO A 140 8.98 -0.54 11.58
C PRO A 140 8.57 -1.98 11.23
N HIS A 141 8.32 -2.80 12.25
CA HIS A 141 7.86 -4.17 12.11
C HIS A 141 6.35 -4.25 11.92
N ARG A 142 5.59 -3.41 12.64
CA ARG A 142 4.13 -3.38 12.58
C ARG A 142 3.62 -2.01 12.16
N MET A 143 2.97 -1.96 11.01
CA MET A 143 2.30 -0.79 10.49
C MET A 143 0.80 -1.02 10.47
N GLU A 144 0.02 -0.08 10.99
CA GLU A 144 -1.45 -0.11 10.95
C GLU A 144 -1.95 0.98 10.03
N SER A 145 -2.81 0.64 9.08
CA SER A 145 -3.39 1.62 8.14
C SER A 145 -4.91 1.69 8.28
N TYR A 146 -5.45 2.92 8.24
CA TYR A 146 -6.85 3.23 8.54
C TYR A 146 -7.51 3.95 7.38
N ASP A 147 -8.75 3.55 7.08
CA ASP A 147 -9.65 4.20 6.12
C ASP A 147 -11.05 4.35 6.73
N ILE A 148 -11.64 5.53 6.55
CA ILE A 148 -13.03 5.78 6.91
C ILE A 148 -13.89 5.66 5.66
N SER A 149 -14.90 4.84 5.74
CA SER A 149 -15.81 4.57 4.63
C SER A 149 -17.25 4.86 5.03
N ASN A 150 -17.89 5.80 4.35
CA ASN A 150 -19.29 6.16 4.54
C ASN A 150 -20.20 5.25 3.72
N LEU A 151 -21.12 4.56 4.39
CA LEU A 151 -22.21 3.82 3.76
C LEU A 151 -23.43 4.74 3.63
N ALA A 152 -23.67 5.25 2.43
CA ALA A 152 -24.88 5.97 2.00
C ALA A 152 -25.92 6.17 3.12
N GLY A 153 -25.67 7.11 4.01
CA GLY A 153 -26.66 7.71 4.90
C GLY A 153 -26.86 7.16 6.30
N THR A 154 -26.27 6.03 6.74
CA THR A 154 -26.62 5.49 8.07
C THR A 154 -25.54 4.74 8.85
N ASP A 155 -24.50 4.20 8.23
CA ASP A 155 -23.45 3.49 8.97
C ASP A 155 -22.08 3.94 8.48
N ILE A 156 -21.32 4.58 9.34
CA ILE A 156 -19.92 4.90 9.13
C ILE A 156 -19.11 3.73 9.67
N VAL A 157 -18.19 3.23 8.85
CA VAL A 157 -17.32 2.11 9.20
C VAL A 157 -15.88 2.48 8.92
N ALA A 158 -15.02 2.24 9.90
CA ALA A 158 -13.58 2.30 9.69
C ALA A 158 -12.98 0.92 9.50
N SER A 159 -12.02 0.86 8.63
CA SER A 159 -11.22 -0.32 8.35
C SER A 159 -9.80 -0.13 8.86
N MET A 160 -9.25 -1.12 9.55
CA MET A 160 -7.86 -1.19 9.94
C MET A 160 -7.22 -2.40 9.27
N VAL A 161 -6.18 -2.18 8.49
CA VAL A 161 -5.31 -3.23 7.99
C VAL A 161 -3.97 -3.20 8.70
N VAL A 162 -3.33 -4.35 8.80
CA VAL A 162 -2.06 -4.50 9.49
C VAL A 162 -1.04 -5.12 8.55
N PHE A 163 0.13 -4.51 8.48
CA PHE A 163 1.31 -5.06 7.83
C PHE A 163 2.35 -5.41 8.87
N GLN A 164 2.82 -6.64 8.84
CA GLN A 164 3.89 -7.16 9.69
C GLN A 164 5.10 -7.51 8.82
N ASP A 165 6.27 -6.93 9.11
CA ASP A 165 7.49 -7.11 8.33
C ASP A 165 7.28 -6.91 6.82
N GLY A 166 6.54 -5.85 6.45
CA GLY A 166 6.22 -5.50 5.07
C GLY A 166 5.24 -6.44 4.36
N ARG A 167 4.49 -7.28 5.12
CA ARG A 167 3.45 -8.19 4.59
C ARG A 167 2.11 -7.98 5.24
N PRO A 168 1.00 -8.14 4.51
CA PRO A 168 -0.33 -8.05 5.08
C PRO A 168 -0.58 -9.16 6.09
N LEU A 169 -0.90 -8.80 7.35
CA LEU A 169 -1.29 -9.71 8.42
C LEU A 169 -2.82 -9.74 8.54
N LYS A 170 -3.49 -10.48 7.65
CA LYS A 170 -4.95 -10.47 7.51
C LYS A 170 -5.71 -10.91 8.78
N SER A 171 -5.10 -11.74 9.63
CA SER A 171 -5.68 -12.17 10.92
C SER A 171 -5.82 -11.00 11.92
N ALA A 172 -5.01 -9.95 11.77
CA ALA A 172 -5.04 -8.77 12.62
C ALA A 172 -5.94 -7.64 12.08
N TYR A 173 -6.54 -7.79 10.90
CA TYR A 173 -7.44 -6.78 10.33
C TYR A 173 -8.68 -6.59 11.19
N LYS A 174 -9.11 -5.35 11.38
CA LYS A 174 -10.28 -5.00 12.18
C LYS A 174 -11.23 -4.09 11.42
N ARG A 175 -12.49 -4.13 11.81
CA ARG A 175 -13.54 -3.23 11.36
C ARG A 175 -14.20 -2.61 12.57
N PHE A 176 -14.30 -1.29 12.54
CA PHE A 176 -14.91 -0.54 13.62
C PHE A 176 -16.19 0.08 13.11
N ARG A 177 -17.28 -0.16 13.81
CA ARG A 177 -18.52 0.58 13.60
C ARG A 177 -18.44 1.88 14.37
N VAL A 178 -18.69 3.00 13.70
CA VAL A 178 -18.80 4.30 14.35
C VAL A 178 -20.22 4.44 14.86
N GLU A 179 -20.39 4.91 16.08
CA GLU A 179 -21.68 5.02 16.77
C GLU A 179 -21.93 6.46 17.18
N GLY A 180 -23.21 6.89 17.13
CA GLY A 180 -23.64 8.18 17.67
C GLY A 180 -23.34 9.40 16.81
N LEU A 181 -22.73 9.27 15.63
CA LEU A 181 -22.54 10.36 14.67
C LEU A 181 -23.69 10.34 13.66
N THR A 182 -24.44 11.44 13.60
CA THR A 182 -25.58 11.60 12.70
C THR A 182 -25.22 12.25 11.36
N ASP A 183 -24.08 12.92 11.30
CA ASP A 183 -23.57 13.59 10.11
C ASP A 183 -22.31 12.88 9.58
N GLN A 184 -22.01 13.13 8.30
CA GLN A 184 -20.78 12.62 7.63
C GLN A 184 -19.55 13.39 8.12
N ASP A 185 -19.19 13.20 9.39
CA ASP A 185 -17.98 13.75 9.98
C ASP A 185 -16.87 12.68 10.00
N ASP A 186 -16.05 12.69 8.96
CA ASP A 186 -14.95 11.76 8.80
C ASP A 186 -13.86 11.96 9.87
N TYR A 187 -13.69 13.20 10.35
CA TYR A 187 -12.70 13.50 11.41
C TYR A 187 -13.14 12.96 12.77
N ALA A 188 -14.37 13.22 13.17
CA ALA A 188 -14.92 12.66 14.41
C ALA A 188 -14.97 11.12 14.37
N SER A 189 -15.26 10.56 13.20
CA SER A 189 -15.24 9.12 12.98
C SER A 189 -13.83 8.53 13.15
N MET A 190 -12.82 9.16 12.56
CA MET A 190 -11.42 8.76 12.70
C MET A 190 -10.97 8.86 14.15
N HIS A 191 -11.29 9.96 14.83
CA HIS A 191 -10.98 10.18 16.24
C HIS A 191 -11.57 9.04 17.11
N GLN A 192 -12.86 8.74 16.96
CA GLN A 192 -13.53 7.70 17.74
C GLN A 192 -12.88 6.32 17.55
N VAL A 193 -12.53 5.99 16.30
CA VAL A 193 -11.92 4.70 15.96
C VAL A 193 -10.52 4.55 16.50
N LEU A 194 -9.67 5.56 16.31
CA LEU A 194 -8.30 5.58 16.81
C LEU A 194 -8.28 5.57 18.35
N LEU A 195 -9.10 6.40 18.98
CA LEU A 195 -9.23 6.42 20.44
C LEU A 195 -9.62 5.05 20.98
N ARG A 196 -10.62 4.40 20.39
CA ARG A 196 -11.07 3.05 20.82
C ARG A 196 -9.95 2.01 20.62
N ARG A 197 -9.31 1.98 19.44
CA ARG A 197 -8.21 1.05 19.14
C ARG A 197 -7.04 1.22 20.11
N LEU A 198 -6.59 2.44 20.30
CA LEU A 198 -5.42 2.72 21.13
C LEU A 198 -5.73 2.63 22.63
N THR A 199 -6.95 2.90 23.06
CA THR A 199 -7.39 2.60 24.43
C THR A 199 -7.31 1.10 24.73
N HIS A 200 -7.79 0.24 23.81
CA HIS A 200 -7.64 -1.22 23.95
C HIS A 200 -6.17 -1.64 23.97
N TYR A 201 -5.29 -0.95 23.23
CA TYR A 201 -3.86 -1.19 23.30
C TYR A 201 -3.28 -0.85 24.68
N VAL A 202 -3.60 0.33 25.22
CA VAL A 202 -3.17 0.75 26.57
C VAL A 202 -3.66 -0.22 27.65
N GLN A 203 -4.88 -0.72 27.51
CA GLN A 203 -5.48 -1.70 28.41
C GLN A 203 -4.96 -3.14 28.21
N GLN A 204 -4.12 -3.36 27.19
CA GLN A 204 -3.57 -4.68 26.83
C GLN A 204 -4.64 -5.73 26.54
N ASP A 205 -5.75 -5.31 25.92
CA ASP A 205 -6.85 -6.19 25.59
C ASP A 205 -6.46 -7.22 24.54
N ALA A 206 -7.00 -8.44 24.67
CA ALA A 206 -6.72 -9.53 23.74
C ALA A 206 -7.04 -9.17 22.29
N GLY A 207 -6.05 -9.32 21.42
CA GLY A 207 -6.14 -8.98 19.98
C GLY A 207 -5.92 -7.50 19.65
N PHE A 208 -5.54 -6.67 20.65
CA PHE A 208 -5.18 -5.26 20.52
C PHE A 208 -3.86 -4.88 21.24
N SER A 209 -3.21 -5.83 21.93
CA SER A 209 -2.01 -5.63 22.74
C SER A 209 -0.73 -5.38 21.92
N GLU A 210 -0.74 -5.69 20.63
CA GLU A 210 0.43 -5.48 19.78
C GLU A 210 0.68 -3.99 19.52
N HIS A 211 1.94 -3.56 19.71
CA HIS A 211 2.38 -2.18 19.49
C HIS A 211 2.45 -1.87 17.99
N PRO A 212 1.78 -0.83 17.50
CA PRO A 212 2.03 -0.34 16.15
C PRO A 212 3.26 0.60 16.14
N ASP A 213 4.23 0.33 15.26
CA ASP A 213 5.40 1.18 15.10
C ASP A 213 5.11 2.43 14.26
N VAL A 214 4.12 2.34 13.37
CA VAL A 214 3.68 3.45 12.51
C VAL A 214 2.17 3.35 12.26
N LEU A 215 1.48 4.48 12.31
CA LEU A 215 0.10 4.64 11.85
C LEU A 215 0.07 5.33 10.49
N LEU A 216 -0.65 4.75 9.55
CA LEU A 216 -0.88 5.29 8.20
C LEU A 216 -2.37 5.61 8.04
N ILE A 217 -2.68 6.86 7.77
CA ILE A 217 -4.07 7.35 7.68
C ILE A 217 -4.40 7.62 6.21
N ASP A 218 -5.45 7.01 5.68
CA ASP A 218 -5.93 7.33 4.33
C ASP A 218 -6.61 8.70 4.34
N GLY A 219 -5.80 9.74 4.21
CA GLY A 219 -6.23 11.14 4.27
C GLY A 219 -5.05 12.10 4.32
N GLY A 220 -5.34 13.38 4.25
CA GLY A 220 -4.35 14.46 4.30
C GLY A 220 -4.02 14.92 5.72
N VAL A 221 -3.44 16.13 5.80
CA VAL A 221 -2.95 16.77 7.04
C VAL A 221 -4.00 16.76 8.15
N GLU A 222 -5.26 17.09 7.86
CA GLU A 222 -6.29 17.19 8.88
C GLU A 222 -6.63 15.84 9.53
N HIS A 223 -6.63 14.75 8.76
CA HIS A 223 -6.79 13.40 9.32
C HIS A 223 -5.57 12.97 10.14
N THR A 224 -4.37 13.41 9.75
CA THR A 224 -3.14 13.14 10.50
C THR A 224 -3.12 13.88 11.84
N LYS A 225 -3.62 15.13 11.86
CA LYS A 225 -3.81 15.90 13.12
C LYS A 225 -4.74 15.19 14.10
N VAL A 226 -5.84 14.61 13.59
CA VAL A 226 -6.75 13.82 14.43
C VAL A 226 -6.05 12.63 15.07
N ALA A 227 -5.18 11.93 14.30
CA ALA A 227 -4.42 10.81 14.83
C ALA A 227 -3.43 11.27 15.90
N GLU A 228 -2.72 12.37 15.68
CA GLU A 228 -1.78 12.94 16.63
C GLU A 228 -2.47 13.39 17.94
N ASP A 229 -3.64 14.05 17.85
CA ASP A 229 -4.44 14.44 19.00
C ASP A 229 -4.84 13.25 19.89
N VAL A 230 -5.26 12.15 19.28
CA VAL A 230 -5.58 10.91 20.01
C VAL A 230 -4.33 10.33 20.68
N LEU A 231 -3.19 10.30 19.99
CA LEU A 231 -1.93 9.80 20.52
C LEU A 231 -1.46 10.64 21.72
N GLN A 232 -1.52 11.94 21.61
CA GLN A 232 -1.21 12.88 22.71
C GLN A 232 -2.15 12.68 23.90
N THR A 233 -3.45 12.55 23.67
CA THR A 233 -4.45 12.31 24.70
C THR A 233 -4.17 11.03 25.50
N LEU A 234 -3.66 9.99 24.85
CA LEU A 234 -3.33 8.70 25.47
C LEU A 234 -1.86 8.63 25.94
N GLY A 235 -1.05 9.65 25.72
CA GLY A 235 0.36 9.66 26.08
C GLY A 235 1.19 8.63 25.31
N LEU A 236 0.85 8.38 24.06
CA LEU A 236 1.53 7.40 23.19
C LEU A 236 2.48 8.13 22.23
N ASP A 237 3.70 7.63 22.13
CA ASP A 237 4.71 8.10 21.18
C ASP A 237 4.77 7.12 19.99
N ILE A 238 3.79 7.23 19.11
CA ILE A 238 3.68 6.44 17.89
C ILE A 238 3.59 7.41 16.70
N PRO A 239 4.50 7.34 15.73
CA PRO A 239 4.47 8.22 14.57
C PRO A 239 3.24 7.93 13.69
N ALA A 240 2.55 9.00 13.26
CA ALA A 240 1.38 8.94 12.40
C ALA A 240 1.59 9.78 11.15
N TYR A 241 1.23 9.23 9.99
CA TYR A 241 1.37 9.88 8.69
C TYR A 241 0.10 9.74 7.86
N GLY A 242 -0.29 10.81 7.17
CA GLY A 242 -1.33 10.80 6.18
C GLY A 242 -0.80 10.32 4.82
N MET A 243 -1.60 9.54 4.11
CA MET A 243 -1.27 9.08 2.75
C MET A 243 -1.94 10.02 1.74
N VAL A 244 -1.16 10.93 1.14
CA VAL A 244 -1.65 11.90 0.15
C VAL A 244 -1.67 11.29 -1.23
N LYS A 245 -2.81 11.45 -1.94
CA LYS A 245 -3.05 10.90 -3.28
C LYS A 245 -2.72 11.92 -4.37
N ASP A 246 -2.26 11.41 -5.52
CA ASP A 246 -2.15 12.18 -6.76
C ASP A 246 -3.52 12.27 -7.47
N ASP A 247 -3.58 13.01 -8.58
CA ASP A 247 -4.79 13.15 -9.41
C ASP A 247 -5.28 11.80 -9.99
N LYS A 248 -4.45 10.77 -9.93
CA LYS A 248 -4.77 9.40 -10.35
C LYS A 248 -5.11 8.49 -9.17
N HIS A 249 -5.38 9.06 -7.98
CA HIS A 249 -5.70 8.36 -6.74
C HIS A 249 -4.61 7.41 -6.21
N ARG A 250 -3.34 7.61 -6.58
CA ARG A 250 -2.20 6.85 -6.05
C ARG A 250 -1.51 7.65 -4.96
N THR A 251 -1.02 7.00 -3.92
CA THR A 251 -0.24 7.67 -2.87
C THR A 251 1.03 8.27 -3.47
N ARG A 252 1.17 9.59 -3.46
CA ARG A 252 2.34 10.31 -3.96
C ARG A 252 3.34 10.65 -2.87
N ALA A 253 2.86 10.90 -1.66
CA ALA A 253 3.64 11.33 -0.52
C ALA A 253 3.01 10.88 0.80
N LEU A 254 3.79 10.85 1.85
CA LEU A 254 3.32 10.84 3.23
C LEU A 254 3.33 12.27 3.76
N VAL A 255 2.45 12.59 4.69
CA VAL A 255 2.35 13.92 5.29
C VAL A 255 2.28 13.83 6.80
N THR A 256 3.00 14.72 7.48
CA THR A 256 2.92 14.88 8.94
C THR A 256 1.71 15.73 9.34
N ALA A 257 1.35 15.75 10.62
CA ALA A 257 0.32 16.66 11.15
C ALA A 257 0.72 18.14 11.04
N ALA A 258 2.02 18.45 10.99
CA ALA A 258 2.53 19.80 10.74
C ALA A 258 2.34 20.25 9.27
N GLY A 259 2.09 19.30 8.36
CA GLY A 259 1.91 19.57 6.93
C GLY A 259 3.16 19.32 6.09
N ASP A 260 4.24 18.77 6.67
CA ASP A 260 5.45 18.45 5.94
C ASP A 260 5.21 17.22 5.06
N GLU A 261 5.48 17.34 3.76
CA GLU A 261 5.36 16.24 2.82
C GLU A 261 6.69 15.47 2.68
N ILE A 262 6.59 14.16 2.80
CA ILE A 262 7.70 13.21 2.60
C ILE A 262 7.51 12.54 1.25
N ALA A 263 8.39 12.87 0.29
CA ALA A 263 8.31 12.38 -1.09
C ALA A 263 8.79 10.93 -1.20
N ILE A 264 7.89 9.98 -1.00
CA ILE A 264 8.19 8.53 -1.05
C ILE A 264 8.61 8.04 -2.44
N SER A 265 8.31 8.81 -3.49
CA SER A 265 8.70 8.47 -4.88
C SER A 265 10.22 8.48 -5.12
N ALA A 266 10.99 9.08 -4.21
CA ALA A 266 12.45 9.06 -4.26
C ALA A 266 13.01 7.63 -4.11
N VAL A 267 12.31 6.74 -3.40
CA VAL A 267 12.69 5.34 -3.20
C VAL A 267 11.60 4.43 -3.76
N PRO A 268 11.77 3.84 -4.95
CA PRO A 268 10.73 3.07 -5.65
C PRO A 268 10.14 1.91 -4.85
N SER A 269 10.95 1.24 -4.02
CA SER A 269 10.46 0.13 -3.19
C SER A 269 9.58 0.60 -2.04
N VAL A 270 9.90 1.74 -1.42
CA VAL A 270 9.06 2.39 -0.40
C VAL A 270 7.74 2.86 -1.03
N PHE A 271 7.82 3.51 -2.21
CA PHE A 271 6.64 3.91 -2.97
C PHE A 271 5.71 2.73 -3.26
N ALA A 272 6.25 1.60 -3.70
CA ALA A 272 5.48 0.38 -3.97
C ALA A 272 4.88 -0.22 -2.69
N LEU A 273 5.60 -0.21 -1.57
CA LEU A 273 5.11 -0.70 -0.28
C LEU A 273 3.93 0.14 0.22
N ILE A 274 4.08 1.47 0.28
CA ILE A 274 3.02 2.39 0.73
C ILE A 274 1.80 2.31 -0.19
N GLY A 275 2.01 2.24 -1.51
CA GLY A 275 0.93 2.02 -2.48
C GLY A 275 0.17 0.72 -2.23
N THR A 276 0.88 -0.37 -1.95
CA THR A 276 0.28 -1.67 -1.61
C THR A 276 -0.54 -1.60 -0.30
N ILE A 277 -0.03 -0.90 0.71
CA ILE A 277 -0.75 -0.70 1.98
C ILE A 277 -2.05 0.07 1.74
N GLN A 278 -1.99 1.17 0.99
CA GLN A 278 -3.16 1.98 0.66
C GLN A 278 -4.21 1.19 -0.13
N GLU A 279 -3.80 0.50 -1.19
CA GLU A 279 -4.69 -0.33 -2.01
C GLU A 279 -5.38 -1.41 -1.16
N GLU A 280 -4.63 -2.07 -0.27
CA GLU A 280 -5.19 -3.10 0.61
C GLU A 280 -6.17 -2.52 1.63
N THR A 281 -5.88 -1.34 2.20
CA THR A 281 -6.76 -0.63 3.12
C THR A 281 -8.09 -0.29 2.45
N HIS A 282 -8.02 0.31 1.28
CA HIS A 282 -9.20 0.66 0.48
C HIS A 282 -9.98 -0.59 0.02
N ARG A 283 -9.27 -1.63 -0.47
CA ARG A 283 -9.89 -2.90 -0.86
C ARG A 283 -10.66 -3.55 0.29
N PHE A 284 -10.09 -3.53 1.50
CA PHE A 284 -10.72 -4.12 2.69
C PHE A 284 -11.98 -3.34 3.09
N ALA A 285 -11.94 -2.01 3.03
CA ALA A 285 -13.07 -1.13 3.27
C ALA A 285 -14.22 -1.38 2.28
N ILE A 286 -13.95 -1.37 0.98
CA ILE A 286 -14.97 -1.61 -0.07
C ILE A 286 -15.61 -3.01 0.07
N THR A 287 -14.81 -4.02 0.38
CA THR A 287 -15.33 -5.40 0.54
C THR A 287 -16.38 -5.47 1.66
N TYR A 288 -16.17 -4.72 2.72
CA TYR A 288 -17.13 -4.66 3.82
C TYR A 288 -18.40 -3.89 3.45
N GLN A 289 -18.26 -2.74 2.81
CA GLN A 289 -19.40 -1.97 2.30
C GLN A 289 -20.31 -2.83 1.41
N ARG A 290 -19.71 -3.57 0.48
CA ARG A 290 -20.46 -4.49 -0.41
C ARG A 290 -21.20 -5.57 0.38
N ALA A 291 -20.56 -6.13 1.42
CA ALA A 291 -21.16 -7.16 2.27
C ALA A 291 -22.35 -6.61 3.09
N LEU A 292 -22.21 -5.40 3.66
CA LEU A 292 -23.30 -4.72 4.38
C LEU A 292 -24.46 -4.35 3.46
N ARG A 293 -24.17 -3.76 2.29
CA ARG A 293 -25.19 -3.44 1.28
C ARG A 293 -25.95 -4.70 0.84
N SER A 294 -25.24 -5.80 0.60
CA SER A 294 -25.86 -7.09 0.26
C SER A 294 -26.73 -7.64 1.38
N ARG A 295 -26.29 -7.50 2.66
CA ARG A 295 -27.10 -7.88 3.82
C ARG A 295 -28.37 -7.02 3.95
N ARG A 296 -28.26 -5.70 3.75
CA ARG A 296 -29.41 -4.79 3.77
C ARG A 296 -30.41 -5.11 2.64
N MET A 297 -29.95 -5.30 1.40
CA MET A 297 -30.83 -5.69 0.31
C MET A 297 -31.54 -7.03 0.55
N LYS A 298 -30.85 -7.99 1.20
CA LYS A 298 -31.47 -9.26 1.60
C LYS A 298 -32.46 -9.09 2.76
N LYS A 299 -32.24 -8.11 3.61
CA LYS A 299 -33.07 -7.80 4.76
C LYS A 299 -34.34 -7.05 4.36
N SER A 300 -34.21 -5.94 3.62
CA SER A 300 -35.33 -5.08 3.23
C SER A 300 -36.34 -5.72 2.28
N GLY A 301 -35.88 -6.63 1.37
CA GLY A 301 -36.79 -7.26 0.41
C GLY A 301 -37.73 -8.36 0.98
N LEU A 302 -37.55 -8.77 2.24
CA LEU A 302 -38.36 -9.81 2.88
C LEU A 302 -38.93 -9.38 4.26
N GLU A 303 -38.43 -8.30 4.86
CA GLU A 303 -38.88 -7.81 6.17
C GLU A 303 -40.23 -7.09 6.12
N ASP A 304 -40.54 -6.46 4.99
CA ASP A 304 -41.80 -5.74 4.78
C ASP A 304 -42.98 -6.68 4.50
N ILE A 305 -42.73 -8.00 4.42
CA ILE A 305 -43.79 -8.98 4.15
C ILE A 305 -44.45 -9.44 5.44
N PRO A 306 -45.74 -9.17 5.64
CA PRO A 306 -46.47 -9.59 6.83
C PRO A 306 -46.35 -11.09 7.06
N GLY A 307 -45.94 -11.47 8.27
CA GLY A 307 -45.81 -12.89 8.65
C GLY A 307 -44.46 -13.54 8.32
N ILE A 308 -43.50 -12.81 7.73
CA ILE A 308 -42.14 -13.28 7.45
C ILE A 308 -41.16 -12.76 8.50
N GLY A 309 -41.09 -13.45 9.64
CA GLY A 309 -40.07 -13.20 10.66
C GLY A 309 -38.70 -13.85 10.30
N GLU A 310 -37.73 -13.61 11.17
CA GLU A 310 -36.30 -14.03 10.96
C GLU A 310 -36.15 -15.51 10.59
N LYS A 311 -36.84 -16.41 11.28
CA LYS A 311 -36.74 -17.86 11.04
C LYS A 311 -37.22 -18.23 9.62
N ARG A 312 -38.37 -17.68 9.20
CA ARG A 312 -38.93 -17.91 7.85
C ARG A 312 -38.10 -17.32 6.75
N ARG A 313 -37.55 -16.14 6.97
CA ARG A 313 -36.61 -15.49 6.06
C ARG A 313 -35.34 -16.34 5.87
N GLN A 314 -34.75 -16.82 6.96
CA GLN A 314 -33.57 -17.70 6.88
C GLN A 314 -33.87 -18.99 6.12
N ALA A 315 -35.03 -19.59 6.34
CA ALA A 315 -35.44 -20.80 5.60
C ALA A 315 -35.57 -20.55 4.10
N LEU A 316 -36.18 -19.42 3.70
CA LEU A 316 -36.27 -18.99 2.29
C LEU A 316 -34.88 -18.78 1.67
N LEU A 317 -34.02 -18.01 2.34
CA LEU A 317 -32.68 -17.72 1.85
C LEU A 317 -31.78 -18.97 1.79
N LYS A 318 -31.96 -19.91 2.70
CA LYS A 318 -31.27 -21.21 2.66
C LYS A 318 -31.66 -22.04 1.45
N LYS A 319 -32.95 -22.06 1.08
CA LYS A 319 -33.46 -22.83 -0.08
C LYS A 319 -33.16 -22.14 -1.41
N PHE A 320 -33.49 -20.86 -1.52
CA PHE A 320 -33.44 -20.12 -2.79
C PHE A 320 -32.16 -19.31 -3.00
N ARG A 321 -31.28 -19.18 -2.01
CA ARG A 321 -29.98 -18.50 -1.99
C ARG A 321 -30.01 -16.99 -2.26
N SER A 322 -31.04 -16.44 -2.90
CA SER A 322 -31.15 -14.99 -3.16
C SER A 322 -32.59 -14.51 -3.14
N VAL A 323 -32.79 -13.22 -2.82
CA VAL A 323 -34.13 -12.58 -2.90
C VAL A 323 -34.65 -12.57 -4.34
N LYS A 324 -33.77 -12.43 -5.33
CA LYS A 324 -34.14 -12.54 -6.75
C LYS A 324 -34.70 -13.91 -7.11
N ALA A 325 -34.11 -15.00 -6.59
CA ALA A 325 -34.65 -16.34 -6.81
C ALA A 325 -35.99 -16.55 -6.08
N ILE A 326 -36.16 -15.95 -4.90
CA ILE A 326 -37.43 -15.95 -4.17
C ILE A 326 -38.52 -15.19 -4.93
N SER A 327 -38.19 -14.03 -5.52
CA SER A 327 -39.14 -13.24 -6.30
C SER A 327 -39.56 -13.90 -7.61
N GLN A 328 -38.78 -14.83 -8.14
CA GLN A 328 -39.07 -15.58 -9.35
C GLN A 328 -39.70 -16.97 -9.06
N ALA A 329 -39.76 -17.36 -7.76
CA ALA A 329 -40.27 -18.67 -7.39
C ALA A 329 -41.80 -18.73 -7.48
N GLU A 330 -42.31 -19.84 -7.99
CA GLU A 330 -43.74 -20.12 -7.97
C GLU A 330 -44.26 -20.35 -6.54
N ARG A 331 -45.52 -20.09 -6.35
CA ARG A 331 -46.20 -20.28 -5.05
C ARG A 331 -45.98 -21.69 -4.52
N SER A 332 -46.08 -22.70 -5.35
CA SER A 332 -45.88 -24.14 -5.03
C SER A 332 -44.49 -24.42 -4.47
N GLN A 333 -43.47 -23.71 -4.95
CA GLN A 333 -42.08 -23.82 -4.51
C GLN A 333 -41.88 -23.10 -3.13
N LEU A 334 -42.56 -21.99 -2.91
CA LEU A 334 -42.54 -21.27 -1.62
C LEU A 334 -43.25 -22.07 -0.53
N GLU A 335 -44.33 -22.77 -0.85
CA GLU A 335 -45.08 -23.63 0.08
C GLU A 335 -44.31 -24.86 0.53
N GLN A 336 -43.22 -25.24 -0.14
CA GLN A 336 -42.30 -26.29 0.33
C GLN A 336 -41.45 -25.84 1.54
N VAL A 337 -41.36 -24.54 1.77
CA VAL A 337 -40.49 -23.93 2.79
C VAL A 337 -41.30 -23.20 3.84
N LEU A 338 -42.45 -22.69 3.47
CA LEU A 338 -43.32 -21.87 4.31
C LEU A 338 -44.75 -22.43 4.41
N PRO A 339 -45.47 -22.14 5.48
CA PRO A 339 -46.92 -22.35 5.53
C PRO A 339 -47.64 -21.63 4.40
N ALA A 340 -48.73 -22.15 3.87
CA ALA A 340 -49.43 -21.66 2.71
C ALA A 340 -49.80 -20.16 2.77
N SER A 341 -50.20 -19.64 3.97
CA SER A 341 -50.46 -18.22 4.17
C SER A 341 -49.24 -17.31 4.02
N ALA A 342 -48.09 -17.76 4.51
CA ALA A 342 -46.84 -17.03 4.43
C ALA A 342 -46.25 -17.10 2.98
N ALA A 343 -46.35 -18.24 2.32
CA ALA A 343 -45.96 -18.42 0.93
C ALA A 343 -46.80 -17.53 -0.02
N LEU A 344 -48.10 -17.40 0.25
CA LEU A 344 -48.99 -16.51 -0.49
C LEU A 344 -48.61 -15.04 -0.29
N ALA A 345 -48.28 -14.63 0.94
CA ALA A 345 -47.85 -13.27 1.22
C ALA A 345 -46.53 -12.91 0.50
N VAL A 346 -45.56 -13.83 0.49
CA VAL A 346 -44.32 -13.66 -0.29
C VAL A 346 -44.58 -13.57 -1.78
N TYR A 347 -45.41 -14.46 -2.30
CA TYR A 347 -45.75 -14.47 -3.74
C TYR A 347 -46.44 -13.16 -4.15
N GLN A 348 -47.44 -12.70 -3.40
CA GLN A 348 -48.18 -11.46 -3.66
C GLN A 348 -47.30 -10.22 -3.55
N HIS A 349 -46.34 -10.21 -2.65
CA HIS A 349 -45.40 -9.09 -2.49
C HIS A 349 -44.54 -8.87 -3.73
N PHE A 350 -44.07 -9.95 -4.35
CA PHE A 350 -43.23 -9.89 -5.56
C PHE A 350 -44.02 -9.92 -6.88
N HIS A 351 -45.30 -10.31 -6.84
CA HIS A 351 -46.20 -10.37 -7.97
C HIS A 351 -47.50 -9.60 -7.61
N PRO A 352 -47.45 -8.27 -7.47
CA PRO A 352 -48.65 -7.48 -7.27
C PRO A 352 -49.53 -7.68 -8.49
N LYS A 353 -50.82 -8.04 -8.27
CA LYS A 353 -51.78 -8.12 -9.36
C LYS A 353 -51.90 -6.76 -10.02
N GLU A 354 -51.62 -6.67 -11.30
CA GLU A 354 -52.07 -5.57 -12.14
C GLU A 354 -53.60 -5.58 -12.12
N GLY A 355 -54.20 -4.47 -11.66
CA GLY A 355 -55.63 -4.25 -11.89
C GLY A 355 -56.54 -4.31 -10.66
N GLY A 356 -56.64 -3.21 -10.00
CA GLY A 356 -57.78 -2.76 -9.24
C GLY A 356 -58.05 -1.29 -9.65
N GLN A 357 -58.70 -1.11 -10.78
CA GLN A 357 -59.37 0.14 -11.09
C GLN A 357 -60.35 0.42 -9.93
N THR A 358 -60.09 1.38 -9.15
CA THR A 358 -61.06 2.01 -8.25
C THR A 358 -62.12 2.67 -9.13
N PRO A 359 -63.43 2.36 -8.97
CA PRO A 359 -64.45 3.09 -9.74
C PRO A 359 -64.44 4.57 -9.34
N CYS A 360 -64.34 5.40 -10.32
CA CYS A 360 -64.54 6.84 -10.25
C CYS A 360 -65.91 7.11 -9.61
N ALA A 361 -65.94 7.64 -8.37
CA ALA A 361 -67.14 8.20 -7.81
C ALA A 361 -67.47 9.49 -8.58
N SER A 362 -68.64 9.45 -9.20
CA SER A 362 -69.27 10.52 -9.96
C SER A 362 -69.29 11.82 -9.18
N SER A 363 -68.76 12.85 -9.79
CA SER A 363 -68.97 14.27 -9.53
C SER A 363 -70.44 14.60 -9.34
N GLN A 364 -70.82 15.07 -8.16
CA GLN A 364 -71.98 15.96 -7.98
C GLN A 364 -71.47 17.37 -7.77
N GLU A 365 -71.77 18.23 -8.74
CA GLU A 365 -71.69 19.69 -8.63
C GLU A 365 -72.62 20.21 -7.55
N PRO A 366 -72.25 21.15 -6.72
CA PRO A 366 -73.17 21.93 -5.93
C PRO A 366 -73.68 23.14 -6.75
N PRO A 367 -74.96 23.60 -6.57
CA PRO A 367 -75.57 24.61 -7.39
C PRO A 367 -75.07 26.02 -7.07
N GLU A 368 -75.00 26.82 -8.09
CA GLU A 368 -74.77 28.26 -8.02
C GLU A 368 -75.80 28.94 -7.08
N ALA A 369 -75.28 29.78 -6.19
CA ALA A 369 -76.08 30.77 -5.52
C ALA A 369 -75.52 32.16 -5.87
N SER A 370 -76.34 32.92 -6.59
CA SER A 370 -76.25 34.34 -6.90
C SER A 370 -76.17 35.22 -5.64
N ARG A 371 -75.14 36.03 -5.60
CA ARG A 371 -75.21 37.52 -5.45
C ARG A 371 -73.78 38.08 -5.24
#